data_f26036df3784dd20253fac08556231a1
#
_entry.id   f26036df3784dd20253fac08556231a1
#
_cell.length_a   1.000
_cell.length_b   1.000
_cell.length_c   1.000
_cell.angle_alpha   90.00
_cell.angle_beta   90.00
_cell.angle_gamma   90.00
#
_symmetry.space_group_name_H-M   'P 1'
#
loop_
_entity.id
_entity.type
_entity.pdbx_description
1 polymer ?
#
loop_
_entity_poly.entity_id
_entity_poly.type
_entity_poly.pdbx_seq_one_letter_code
_entity_poly.pdbx_strand_id
1 'polypeptide(L)'
;MCIRDSPLVDGQGNFGNIDGDNAAAMRYTEARLTALAELMLKDISEDTIDYINTYDGIDHEPIVLPSAFPNLLANGSSGIAVGMATNIPPHNINELFKALSKLLKNPNYTNSQLLKLIPGPDFPTGGEIIDSDDALKDAYVKGKGTIRLRARWKKEDLGRGQYQIIVYEIPYQVNKARIIEKISDLIDNKKANYLEAIQDESAEDIRIVLIPKNRSFKAEVIFEDLCKNSDLEIRYAINFNAINHKLEPKLFSLKESLKSFIDHRFNVLKRRTKSVSYTHLRAHETRS
;
A
#
# COMPACT_ATOMS: atom_id res chain seq x y z
N MET A 1 -6.57 -13.36 7.10
CA MET A 1 -6.40 -12.44 5.96
C MET A 1 -6.73 -11.03 6.43
N CYS A 2 -5.78 -10.12 6.36
CA CYS A 2 -6.02 -8.74 6.75
C CYS A 2 -7.02 -8.11 5.77
N ILE A 3 -8.09 -7.50 6.27
CA ILE A 3 -9.09 -6.81 5.43
C ILE A 3 -8.53 -5.60 4.68
N ARG A 4 -7.30 -5.19 4.99
CA ARG A 4 -6.56 -4.10 4.33
C ARG A 4 -5.76 -4.59 3.13
N ASP A 5 -5.56 -5.90 2.99
CA ASP A 5 -4.80 -6.47 1.88
C ASP A 5 -5.69 -6.69 0.66
N SER A 6 -5.15 -6.36 -0.50
CA SER A 6 -5.76 -6.60 -1.81
C SER A 6 -4.75 -7.32 -2.73
N PRO A 7 -4.29 -8.55 -2.36
CA PRO A 7 -3.25 -9.24 -3.08
C PRO A 7 -3.70 -9.63 -4.49
N LEU A 8 -2.80 -9.54 -5.46
CA LEU A 8 -3.02 -9.98 -6.85
C LEU A 8 -2.59 -11.43 -7.06
N VAL A 9 -1.72 -11.94 -6.19
CA VAL A 9 -1.22 -13.32 -6.24
C VAL A 9 -1.65 -14.05 -4.98
N ASP A 10 -2.28 -15.22 -5.17
CA ASP A 10 -2.55 -16.18 -4.12
C ASP A 10 -1.43 -17.22 -4.14
N GLY A 11 -0.57 -17.19 -3.13
CA GLY A 11 0.60 -18.02 -3.00
C GLY A 11 0.38 -19.17 -2.02
N GLN A 12 0.94 -20.34 -2.33
CA GLN A 12 1.03 -21.47 -1.41
C GLN A 12 2.50 -21.81 -1.16
N GLY A 13 2.88 -21.84 0.10
CA GLY A 13 4.28 -22.01 0.54
C GLY A 13 4.87 -20.73 1.12
N ASN A 14 6.18 -20.71 1.29
CA ASN A 14 6.90 -19.56 1.89
C ASN A 14 7.30 -18.54 0.82
N PHE A 15 6.65 -17.40 0.80
CA PHE A 15 6.94 -16.23 -0.06
C PHE A 15 7.72 -15.13 0.66
N GLY A 16 8.28 -15.40 1.83
CA GLY A 16 8.87 -14.43 2.73
C GLY A 16 7.90 -14.05 3.85
N ASN A 17 8.37 -13.25 4.79
CA ASN A 17 7.58 -12.81 5.94
C ASN A 17 7.95 -11.39 6.39
N ILE A 18 7.25 -10.91 7.42
CA ILE A 18 7.46 -9.56 7.99
C ILE A 18 8.80 -9.44 8.75
N ASP A 19 9.44 -10.57 9.09
CA ASP A 19 10.76 -10.62 9.70
C ASP A 19 11.89 -10.41 8.69
N GLY A 20 11.54 -10.43 7.39
CA GLY A 20 12.49 -10.25 6.29
C GLY A 20 13.19 -11.53 5.88
N ASP A 21 12.67 -12.69 6.26
CA ASP A 21 13.15 -13.97 5.77
C ASP A 21 12.93 -14.09 4.26
N ASN A 22 13.88 -14.73 3.58
CA ASN A 22 13.80 -14.95 2.16
C ASN A 22 12.69 -15.94 1.79
N ALA A 23 12.09 -15.75 0.62
CA ALA A 23 11.18 -16.71 0.03
C ALA A 23 11.89 -18.05 -0.20
N ALA A 24 11.15 -19.15 -0.12
CA ALA A 24 11.63 -20.47 -0.49
C ALA A 24 11.95 -20.53 -2.00
N ALA A 25 12.76 -21.52 -2.40
CA ALA A 25 12.99 -21.77 -3.81
C ALA A 25 11.69 -22.09 -4.53
N MET A 26 11.52 -21.60 -5.78
CA MET A 26 10.24 -21.69 -6.52
C MET A 26 9.71 -23.11 -6.69
N ARG A 27 10.56 -24.17 -6.60
CA ARG A 27 10.11 -25.56 -6.64
C ARG A 27 9.31 -26.02 -5.43
N TYR A 28 9.27 -25.20 -4.37
CA TYR A 28 8.50 -25.47 -3.14
C TYR A 28 7.28 -24.56 -2.98
N THR A 29 7.00 -23.73 -3.98
CA THR A 29 5.92 -22.76 -3.92
C THR A 29 5.02 -22.89 -5.14
N GLU A 30 3.73 -22.59 -4.94
CA GLU A 30 2.75 -22.47 -6.02
C GLU A 30 2.16 -21.05 -5.99
N ALA A 31 1.80 -20.55 -7.16
CA ALA A 31 1.18 -19.23 -7.28
C ALA A 31 0.03 -19.26 -8.28
N ARG A 32 -1.04 -18.54 -7.97
CA ARG A 32 -2.21 -18.36 -8.84
C ARG A 32 -2.74 -16.93 -8.74
N LEU A 33 -3.52 -16.52 -9.73
CA LEU A 33 -4.20 -15.24 -9.69
C LEU A 33 -5.33 -15.26 -8.66
N THR A 34 -5.49 -14.14 -7.97
CA THR A 34 -6.69 -13.91 -7.15
C THR A 34 -7.84 -13.44 -8.05
N ALA A 35 -9.07 -13.50 -7.53
CA ALA A 35 -10.24 -12.91 -8.21
C ALA A 35 -10.05 -11.41 -8.50
N LEU A 36 -9.27 -10.71 -7.70
CA LEU A 36 -8.93 -9.31 -7.90
C LEU A 36 -7.99 -9.13 -9.10
N ALA A 37 -6.99 -10.01 -9.25
CA ALA A 37 -6.11 -9.99 -10.41
C ALA A 37 -6.87 -10.32 -11.71
N GLU A 38 -7.86 -11.20 -11.66
CA GLU A 38 -8.75 -11.46 -12.80
C GLU A 38 -9.54 -10.21 -13.22
N LEU A 39 -9.95 -9.36 -12.27
CA LEU A 39 -10.58 -8.07 -12.57
C LEU A 39 -9.63 -7.10 -13.28
N MET A 40 -8.32 -7.21 -13.05
CA MET A 40 -7.32 -6.40 -13.77
C MET A 40 -7.23 -6.80 -15.24
N LEU A 41 -7.43 -8.08 -15.55
CA LEU A 41 -7.35 -8.66 -16.90
C LEU A 41 -8.70 -8.71 -17.62
N LYS A 42 -9.78 -8.39 -16.91
CA LYS A 42 -11.14 -8.50 -17.45
C LYS A 42 -11.30 -7.72 -18.77
N ASP A 43 -11.88 -8.39 -19.75
CA ASP A 43 -12.14 -7.86 -21.10
C ASP A 43 -10.86 -7.57 -21.93
N ILE A 44 -9.71 -8.14 -21.59
CA ILE A 44 -8.42 -7.92 -22.29
C ILE A 44 -8.47 -8.42 -23.75
N SER A 45 -9.25 -9.46 -24.03
CA SER A 45 -9.46 -10.02 -25.38
C SER A 45 -10.40 -9.22 -26.28
N GLU A 46 -11.03 -8.17 -25.73
CA GLU A 46 -12.09 -7.40 -26.41
C GLU A 46 -11.56 -6.08 -27.03
N ASP A 47 -10.34 -6.07 -27.54
CA ASP A 47 -9.68 -4.88 -28.10
C ASP A 47 -9.76 -3.64 -27.22
N THR A 48 -9.63 -3.82 -25.91
CA THR A 48 -9.79 -2.75 -24.90
C THR A 48 -8.55 -1.91 -24.68
N ILE A 49 -7.37 -2.43 -25.04
CA ILE A 49 -6.06 -1.84 -24.80
C ILE A 49 -5.15 -2.02 -26.02
N ASP A 50 -4.03 -1.31 -26.02
CA ASP A 50 -3.02 -1.43 -27.06
C ASP A 50 -1.88 -2.36 -26.61
N TYR A 51 -1.20 -2.97 -27.58
CA TYR A 51 -0.08 -3.89 -27.38
C TYR A 51 1.19 -3.35 -28.04
N ILE A 52 2.33 -3.69 -27.47
CA ILE A 52 3.66 -3.44 -28.05
C ILE A 52 4.41 -4.76 -28.17
N ASN A 53 5.44 -4.79 -28.99
CA ASN A 53 6.33 -5.96 -29.06
C ASN A 53 7.11 -6.08 -27.74
N THR A 54 7.33 -7.33 -27.30
CA THR A 54 8.27 -7.63 -26.24
C THR A 54 9.70 -7.23 -26.66
N TYR A 55 10.60 -7.11 -25.67
CA TYR A 55 11.99 -6.68 -25.91
C TYR A 55 12.72 -7.55 -26.97
N ASP A 56 12.43 -8.83 -27.00
CA ASP A 56 12.98 -9.79 -28.00
C ASP A 56 12.22 -9.78 -29.35
N GLY A 57 11.11 -9.06 -29.43
CA GLY A 57 10.27 -8.97 -30.64
C GLY A 57 9.54 -10.25 -31.03
N ILE A 58 9.51 -11.26 -30.17
CA ILE A 58 8.91 -12.56 -30.46
C ILE A 58 7.41 -12.55 -30.16
N ASP A 59 6.98 -11.78 -29.14
CA ASP A 59 5.60 -11.75 -28.67
C ASP A 59 5.09 -10.31 -28.48
N HIS A 60 3.88 -10.16 -28.00
CA HIS A 60 3.25 -8.87 -27.73
C HIS A 60 2.84 -8.77 -26.26
N GLU A 61 3.08 -7.63 -25.66
CA GLU A 61 2.64 -7.32 -24.30
C GLU A 61 1.71 -6.10 -24.26
N PRO A 62 0.75 -6.08 -23.32
CA PRO A 62 -0.14 -4.93 -23.17
C PRO A 62 0.60 -3.73 -22.62
N ILE A 63 0.38 -2.53 -23.21
CA ILE A 63 0.95 -1.27 -22.68
C ILE A 63 0.41 -0.98 -21.29
N VAL A 64 -0.89 -1.24 -21.08
CA VAL A 64 -1.59 -1.14 -19.79
C VAL A 64 -2.65 -2.23 -19.71
N LEU A 65 -3.06 -2.60 -18.51
CA LEU A 65 -4.15 -3.56 -18.32
C LEU A 65 -5.52 -2.85 -18.41
N PRO A 66 -6.60 -3.55 -18.78
CA PRO A 66 -7.97 -2.99 -18.75
C PRO A 66 -8.39 -2.49 -17.38
N SER A 67 -7.92 -3.14 -16.33
CA SER A 67 -7.98 -2.71 -14.93
C SER A 67 -9.38 -2.27 -14.45
N ALA A 68 -10.27 -3.23 -14.21
CA ALA A 68 -11.57 -2.93 -13.62
C ALA A 68 -11.50 -2.52 -12.14
N PHE A 69 -10.31 -2.49 -11.57
CA PHE A 69 -10.00 -2.19 -10.18
C PHE A 69 -8.91 -1.10 -10.12
N PRO A 70 -9.02 -0.09 -9.23
CA PRO A 70 -8.06 1.02 -9.13
C PRO A 70 -6.78 0.59 -8.38
N ASN A 71 -6.05 -0.38 -8.93
CA ASN A 71 -4.93 -1.07 -8.27
C ASN A 71 -3.83 -0.13 -7.80
N LEU A 72 -3.47 0.88 -8.60
CA LEU A 72 -2.39 1.82 -8.26
C LEU A 72 -2.63 2.52 -6.92
N LEU A 73 -3.87 2.95 -6.66
CA LEU A 73 -4.22 3.62 -5.42
C LEU A 73 -4.58 2.65 -4.30
N ALA A 74 -5.16 1.49 -4.63
CA ALA A 74 -5.57 0.51 -3.63
C ALA A 74 -4.37 -0.21 -3.00
N ASN A 75 -3.45 -0.72 -3.81
CA ASN A 75 -2.26 -1.43 -3.35
C ASN A 75 -1.02 -0.53 -3.23
N GLY A 76 -1.09 0.70 -3.78
CA GLY A 76 0.07 1.56 -3.86
C GLY A 76 1.12 1.09 -4.86
N SER A 77 2.21 1.81 -4.95
CA SER A 77 3.37 1.46 -5.78
C SER A 77 4.61 2.13 -5.24
N SER A 78 5.71 1.40 -5.19
CA SER A 78 7.01 1.94 -4.81
C SER A 78 8.05 1.47 -5.81
N GLY A 79 8.87 2.38 -6.31
CA GLY A 79 9.91 2.06 -7.27
C GLY A 79 10.84 3.23 -7.54
N ILE A 80 12.04 2.89 -8.00
CA ILE A 80 13.10 3.82 -8.35
C ILE A 80 13.49 3.56 -9.80
N ALA A 81 13.34 4.56 -10.64
CA ALA A 81 13.82 4.56 -12.02
C ALA A 81 14.94 5.59 -12.19
N VAL A 82 15.60 5.58 -13.35
CA VAL A 82 16.62 6.58 -13.66
C VAL A 82 15.94 7.96 -13.76
N GLY A 83 16.36 8.88 -12.91
CA GLY A 83 15.86 10.25 -12.89
C GLY A 83 14.50 10.46 -12.21
N MET A 84 13.81 9.40 -11.77
CA MET A 84 12.54 9.55 -11.06
C MET A 84 12.26 8.40 -10.09
N ALA A 85 11.55 8.72 -9.02
CA ALA A 85 11.05 7.72 -8.07
C ALA A 85 9.54 7.89 -7.89
N THR A 86 8.85 6.80 -7.61
CA THR A 86 7.44 6.81 -7.20
C THR A 86 7.30 6.17 -5.82
N ASN A 87 6.40 6.67 -5.02
CA ASN A 87 6.03 6.05 -3.76
C ASN A 87 4.58 6.45 -3.41
N ILE A 88 3.65 5.70 -3.96
CA ILE A 88 2.21 5.90 -3.80
C ILE A 88 1.75 4.97 -2.68
N PRO A 89 1.21 5.50 -1.57
CA PRO A 89 0.73 4.67 -0.48
C PRO A 89 -0.54 3.91 -0.87
N PRO A 90 -0.81 2.75 -0.25
CA PRO A 90 -2.08 2.05 -0.40
C PRO A 90 -3.22 2.79 0.29
N HIS A 91 -4.46 2.62 -0.22
CA HIS A 91 -5.66 3.27 0.30
C HIS A 91 -6.80 2.28 0.47
N ASN A 92 -7.72 2.60 1.37
CA ASN A 92 -8.91 1.80 1.59
C ASN A 92 -9.81 1.79 0.34
N ILE A 93 -10.14 0.58 -0.12
CA ILE A 93 -10.88 0.38 -1.37
C ILE A 93 -12.29 0.95 -1.31
N ASN A 94 -12.97 0.85 -0.16
CA ASN A 94 -14.31 1.39 0.00
C ASN A 94 -14.32 2.91 -0.09
N GLU A 95 -13.27 3.58 0.42
CA GLU A 95 -13.09 5.02 0.33
C GLU A 95 -12.80 5.44 -1.11
N LEU A 96 -11.94 4.69 -1.81
CA LEU A 96 -11.64 4.91 -3.22
C LEU A 96 -12.91 4.80 -4.07
N PHE A 97 -13.72 3.77 -3.90
CA PHE A 97 -14.97 3.61 -4.65
C PHE A 97 -16.00 4.69 -4.33
N LYS A 98 -16.10 5.12 -3.08
CA LYS A 98 -16.95 6.27 -2.72
C LYS A 98 -16.49 7.55 -3.43
N ALA A 99 -15.18 7.82 -3.44
CA ALA A 99 -14.61 8.98 -4.10
C ALA A 99 -14.79 8.94 -5.63
N LEU A 100 -14.51 7.79 -6.27
CA LEU A 100 -14.72 7.56 -7.69
C LEU A 100 -16.20 7.76 -8.08
N SER A 101 -17.13 7.21 -7.30
CA SER A 101 -18.57 7.38 -7.54
C SER A 101 -19.03 8.83 -7.44
N LYS A 102 -18.44 9.61 -6.52
CA LYS A 102 -18.74 11.04 -6.39
C LYS A 102 -18.16 11.85 -7.55
N LEU A 103 -16.93 11.55 -7.98
CA LEU A 103 -16.29 12.18 -9.13
C LEU A 103 -17.03 11.90 -10.44
N LEU A 104 -17.55 10.69 -10.63
CA LEU A 104 -18.38 10.35 -11.78
C LEU A 104 -19.67 11.18 -11.85
N LYS A 105 -20.31 11.43 -10.70
CA LYS A 105 -21.54 12.24 -10.62
C LYS A 105 -21.25 13.75 -10.74
N ASN A 106 -20.13 14.20 -10.23
CA ASN A 106 -19.72 15.61 -10.24
C ASN A 106 -18.19 15.72 -10.45
N PRO A 107 -17.74 15.91 -11.71
CA PRO A 107 -16.31 16.07 -12.04
C PRO A 107 -15.64 17.28 -11.35
N ASN A 108 -16.42 18.26 -10.91
CA ASN A 108 -15.92 19.46 -10.21
C ASN A 108 -15.72 19.27 -8.71
N TYR A 109 -15.87 18.04 -8.19
CA TYR A 109 -15.63 17.74 -6.78
C TYR A 109 -14.26 18.27 -6.34
N THR A 110 -14.21 19.05 -5.25
CA THR A 110 -12.98 19.72 -4.82
C THR A 110 -12.04 18.77 -4.09
N ASN A 111 -10.75 19.12 -4.01
CA ASN A 111 -9.78 18.34 -3.23
C ASN A 111 -10.22 18.21 -1.76
N SER A 112 -10.69 19.29 -1.14
CA SER A 112 -11.18 19.26 0.25
C SER A 112 -12.36 18.33 0.46
N GLN A 113 -13.23 18.17 -0.54
CA GLN A 113 -14.35 17.23 -0.48
C GLN A 113 -13.87 15.79 -0.67
N LEU A 114 -12.90 15.55 -1.54
CA LEU A 114 -12.30 14.23 -1.74
C LEU A 114 -11.55 13.75 -0.50
N LEU A 115 -10.82 14.64 0.17
CA LEU A 115 -10.07 14.33 1.38
C LEU A 115 -10.97 14.00 2.60
N LYS A 116 -12.25 14.37 2.54
CA LYS A 116 -13.25 13.89 3.52
C LYS A 116 -13.67 12.42 3.24
N LEU A 117 -13.50 11.95 2.03
CA LEU A 117 -13.85 10.58 1.62
C LEU A 117 -12.64 9.64 1.70
N ILE A 118 -11.44 10.17 1.45
CA ILE A 118 -10.15 9.48 1.56
C ILE A 118 -9.30 10.29 2.55
N PRO A 119 -9.46 10.07 3.85
CA PRO A 119 -8.78 10.87 4.88
C PRO A 119 -7.27 10.62 4.92
N GLY A 120 -6.80 9.46 4.44
CA GLY A 120 -5.40 9.11 4.43
C GLY A 120 -5.11 7.75 3.79
N PRO A 121 -3.83 7.33 3.81
CA PRO A 121 -3.44 5.98 3.44
C PRO A 121 -4.02 4.94 4.40
N ASP A 122 -4.19 3.71 3.90
CA ASP A 122 -4.59 2.55 4.70
C ASP A 122 -3.51 1.46 4.55
N PHE A 123 -2.58 1.42 5.50
CA PHE A 123 -1.44 0.53 5.44
C PHE A 123 -1.78 -0.89 5.93
N PRO A 124 -1.35 -1.95 5.21
CA PRO A 124 -1.62 -3.34 5.59
C PRO A 124 -1.11 -3.71 6.99
N THR A 125 0.05 -3.18 7.39
CA THR A 125 0.65 -3.43 8.71
C THR A 125 0.13 -2.50 9.81
N GLY A 126 -0.80 -1.60 9.49
CA GLY A 126 -1.36 -0.63 10.43
C GLY A 126 -0.44 0.54 10.69
N GLY A 127 -0.34 0.94 11.95
CA GLY A 127 0.39 2.13 12.39
C GLY A 127 -0.49 3.37 12.49
N GLU A 128 0.11 4.46 12.91
CA GLU A 128 -0.56 5.74 13.13
C GLU A 128 0.20 6.87 12.46
N ILE A 129 -0.51 7.72 11.72
CA ILE A 129 0.04 8.96 11.17
C ILE A 129 -0.04 10.03 12.25
N ILE A 130 1.12 10.55 12.66
CA ILE A 130 1.22 11.52 13.76
C ILE A 130 1.34 12.98 13.30
N ASP A 131 1.39 13.20 11.99
CA ASP A 131 1.39 14.56 11.44
C ASP A 131 -0.02 15.14 11.40
N SER A 132 -0.09 16.47 11.28
CA SER A 132 -1.37 17.17 11.15
C SER A 132 -2.10 16.79 9.86
N ASP A 133 -3.42 16.82 9.89
CA ASP A 133 -4.27 16.62 8.71
C ASP A 133 -3.88 17.54 7.54
N ASP A 134 -3.38 18.74 7.83
CA ASP A 134 -3.00 19.70 6.79
C ASP A 134 -1.73 19.28 6.03
N ALA A 135 -0.77 18.65 6.70
CA ALA A 135 0.43 18.11 6.04
C ALA A 135 0.06 17.00 5.05
N LEU A 136 -0.86 16.12 5.44
CA LEU A 136 -1.35 15.05 4.58
C LEU A 136 -2.19 15.59 3.40
N LYS A 137 -3.06 16.58 3.67
CA LYS A 137 -3.84 17.27 2.63
C LYS A 137 -2.93 17.91 1.59
N ASP A 138 -1.90 18.61 2.06
CA ASP A 138 -0.90 19.24 1.20
C ASP A 138 -0.18 18.20 0.32
N ALA A 139 0.22 17.07 0.90
CA ALA A 139 0.86 15.99 0.15
C ALA A 139 -0.05 15.43 -0.96
N TYR A 140 -1.33 15.23 -0.69
CA TYR A 140 -2.29 14.75 -1.68
C TYR A 140 -2.64 15.77 -2.77
N VAL A 141 -2.68 17.05 -2.43
CA VAL A 141 -2.92 18.13 -3.40
C VAL A 141 -1.72 18.35 -4.30
N LYS A 142 -0.51 18.33 -3.72
CA LYS A 142 0.75 18.55 -4.45
C LYS A 142 1.27 17.27 -5.15
N GLY A 143 0.75 16.10 -4.75
CA GLY A 143 1.24 14.79 -5.21
C GLY A 143 2.59 14.39 -4.60
N LYS A 144 3.13 15.18 -3.68
CA LYS A 144 4.43 14.94 -3.04
C LYS A 144 4.44 15.47 -1.61
N GLY A 145 4.98 14.70 -0.69
CA GLY A 145 5.12 15.08 0.71
C GLY A 145 5.82 14.02 1.54
N THR A 146 5.84 14.22 2.83
CA THR A 146 6.37 13.24 3.79
C THR A 146 5.45 13.23 4.99
N ILE A 147 5.13 12.04 5.46
CA ILE A 147 4.34 11.82 6.68
C ILE A 147 5.16 10.99 7.66
N ARG A 148 4.93 11.19 8.95
CA ARG A 148 5.50 10.35 10.00
C ARG A 148 4.52 9.25 10.34
N LEU A 149 4.98 8.01 10.21
CA LEU A 149 4.23 6.81 10.50
C LEU A 149 4.85 6.16 11.73
N ARG A 150 4.05 5.92 12.75
CA ARG A 150 4.45 5.40 14.06
C ARG A 150 3.77 4.06 14.33
N ALA A 151 4.50 3.17 15.00
CA ALA A 151 3.97 1.92 15.53
C ALA A 151 2.85 2.16 16.53
N ARG A 152 1.87 1.25 16.59
CA ARG A 152 0.86 1.27 17.65
C ARG A 152 1.24 0.36 18.79
N TRP A 153 0.98 0.83 19.98
CA TRP A 153 1.33 0.14 21.21
C TRP A 153 0.25 0.28 22.27
N LYS A 154 0.33 -0.57 23.27
CA LYS A 154 -0.50 -0.49 24.47
C LYS A 154 0.33 -0.84 25.70
N LYS A 155 -0.05 -0.29 26.83
CA LYS A 155 0.46 -0.69 28.13
C LYS A 155 -0.35 -1.87 28.63
N GLU A 156 0.32 -2.94 29.05
CA GLU A 156 -0.28 -4.12 29.68
C GLU A 156 0.16 -4.17 31.14
N ASP A 157 -0.81 -4.17 32.05
CA ASP A 157 -0.54 -4.19 33.49
C ASP A 157 -0.42 -5.65 33.96
N LEU A 158 0.72 -5.96 34.59
CA LEU A 158 1.02 -7.29 35.12
C LEU A 158 0.66 -7.43 36.61
N GLY A 159 0.08 -6.40 37.20
CA GLY A 159 -0.22 -6.33 38.62
C GLY A 159 0.99 -5.88 39.49
N ARG A 160 0.72 -5.56 40.75
CA ARG A 160 1.71 -5.03 41.69
C ARG A 160 2.50 -3.81 41.21
N GLY A 161 1.93 -3.06 40.26
CA GLY A 161 2.53 -1.89 39.64
C GLY A 161 3.59 -2.22 38.58
N GLN A 162 3.76 -3.49 38.22
CA GLN A 162 4.55 -3.90 37.06
C GLN A 162 3.75 -3.80 35.80
N TYR A 163 4.40 -3.44 34.71
CA TYR A 163 3.77 -3.34 33.37
C TYR A 163 4.77 -3.70 32.28
N GLN A 164 4.22 -4.03 31.12
CA GLN A 164 4.99 -4.18 29.89
C GLN A 164 4.36 -3.34 28.77
N ILE A 165 5.15 -3.02 27.74
CA ILE A 165 4.71 -2.28 26.58
C ILE A 165 4.60 -3.27 25.42
N ILE A 166 3.41 -3.37 24.83
CA ILE A 166 3.14 -4.27 23.70
C ILE A 166 3.02 -3.43 22.44
N VAL A 167 3.92 -3.64 21.49
CA VAL A 167 3.77 -3.12 20.11
C VAL A 167 3.01 -4.16 19.29
N TYR A 168 1.86 -3.76 18.73
CA TYR A 168 0.96 -4.66 18.01
C TYR A 168 0.75 -4.26 16.53
N GLU A 169 1.21 -3.08 16.11
CA GLU A 169 1.31 -2.66 14.72
C GLU A 169 2.64 -1.96 14.52
N ILE A 170 3.31 -2.22 13.40
CA ILE A 170 4.58 -1.59 13.03
C ILE A 170 4.43 -0.75 11.76
N PRO A 171 5.30 0.26 11.54
CA PRO A 171 5.23 1.08 10.35
C PRO A 171 5.36 0.26 9.07
N TYR A 172 4.65 0.68 8.03
CA TYR A 172 4.64 0.01 6.73
C TYR A 172 6.05 -0.01 6.09
N GLN A 173 6.40 -1.12 5.44
CA GLN A 173 7.72 -1.37 4.84
C GLN A 173 8.90 -1.46 5.83
N VAL A 174 8.62 -1.62 7.11
CA VAL A 174 9.66 -1.84 8.11
C VAL A 174 9.74 -3.33 8.44
N ASN A 175 10.97 -3.85 8.48
CA ASN A 175 11.25 -5.21 8.87
C ASN A 175 11.17 -5.35 10.40
N LYS A 176 10.36 -6.29 10.90
CA LYS A 176 10.15 -6.52 12.34
C LYS A 176 11.44 -6.94 13.05
N ALA A 177 12.19 -7.86 12.46
CA ALA A 177 13.45 -8.32 13.04
C ALA A 177 14.45 -7.18 13.22
N ARG A 178 14.52 -6.25 12.26
CA ARG A 178 15.39 -5.07 12.36
C ARG A 178 14.98 -4.11 13.48
N ILE A 179 13.69 -3.97 13.77
CA ILE A 179 13.22 -3.19 14.93
C ILE A 179 13.76 -3.82 16.22
N ILE A 180 13.62 -5.14 16.34
CA ILE A 180 14.04 -5.90 17.51
C ILE A 180 15.57 -5.79 17.69
N GLU A 181 16.34 -6.01 16.63
CA GLU A 181 17.80 -5.88 16.62
C GLU A 181 18.25 -4.49 17.08
N LYS A 182 17.69 -3.43 16.48
CA LYS A 182 18.03 -2.05 16.87
C LYS A 182 17.73 -1.76 18.34
N ILE A 183 16.59 -2.23 18.86
CA ILE A 183 16.24 -2.01 20.27
C ILE A 183 17.14 -2.85 21.19
N SER A 184 17.48 -4.10 20.82
CA SER A 184 18.48 -4.91 21.52
C SER A 184 19.82 -4.18 21.59
N ASP A 185 20.30 -3.66 20.47
CA ASP A 185 21.54 -2.87 20.44
C ASP A 185 21.50 -1.65 21.36
N LEU A 186 20.36 -0.98 21.47
CA LEU A 186 20.19 0.15 22.39
C LEU A 186 20.26 -0.29 23.85
N ILE A 187 19.77 -1.49 24.18
CA ILE A 187 19.86 -2.07 25.55
C ILE A 187 21.30 -2.45 25.83
N ASP A 188 21.97 -3.19 24.95
CA ASP A 188 23.33 -3.69 25.12
C ASP A 188 24.35 -2.55 25.24
N ASN A 189 24.19 -1.51 24.45
CA ASN A 189 25.00 -0.30 24.48
C ASN A 189 24.62 0.67 25.61
N LYS A 190 23.72 0.25 26.53
CA LYS A 190 23.24 1.05 27.66
C LYS A 190 22.66 2.41 27.33
N LYS A 191 22.16 2.56 26.06
CA LYS A 191 21.46 3.77 25.64
C LYS A 191 19.98 3.75 26.05
N ALA A 192 19.36 2.56 26.13
CA ALA A 192 18.02 2.35 26.67
C ALA A 192 18.05 1.75 28.07
N ASN A 193 18.65 2.46 29.02
CA ASN A 193 18.83 2.00 30.42
C ASN A 193 17.51 1.73 31.17
N TYR A 194 16.39 2.17 30.65
CA TYR A 194 15.04 2.01 31.19
C TYR A 194 14.41 0.68 30.78
N LEU A 195 14.96 -0.03 29.78
CA LEU A 195 14.53 -1.38 29.38
C LEU A 195 15.40 -2.46 30.00
N GLU A 196 14.79 -3.56 30.39
CA GLU A 196 15.45 -4.79 30.80
C GLU A 196 15.67 -5.73 29.62
N ALA A 197 14.62 -5.91 28.82
CA ALA A 197 14.63 -6.81 27.67
C ALA A 197 13.59 -6.43 26.61
N ILE A 198 13.78 -6.99 25.42
CA ILE A 198 12.80 -7.03 24.35
C ILE A 198 12.55 -8.51 24.00
N GLN A 199 11.29 -8.86 23.74
CA GLN A 199 10.89 -10.22 23.37
C GLN A 199 9.95 -10.16 22.16
N ASP A 200 10.07 -11.11 21.27
CA ASP A 200 9.14 -11.31 20.16
C ASP A 200 8.20 -12.48 20.51
N GLU A 201 6.96 -12.15 20.75
CA GLU A 201 5.88 -13.11 21.03
C GLU A 201 4.87 -13.15 19.86
N SER A 202 5.29 -12.67 18.67
CA SER A 202 4.42 -12.64 17.48
C SER A 202 4.09 -14.06 17.02
N ALA A 203 2.83 -14.28 16.61
CA ALA A 203 2.35 -15.48 15.96
C ALA A 203 1.66 -15.08 14.64
N GLU A 204 0.32 -15.17 14.57
CA GLU A 204 -0.44 -14.61 13.43
C GLU A 204 -0.46 -13.08 13.49
N ASP A 205 -0.51 -12.52 14.70
CA ASP A 205 -0.47 -11.09 14.96
C ASP A 205 0.89 -10.66 15.50
N ILE A 206 1.27 -9.41 15.22
CA ILE A 206 2.48 -8.81 15.78
C ILE A 206 2.32 -8.58 17.26
N ARG A 207 3.28 -9.07 18.05
CA ARG A 207 3.35 -8.87 19.50
C ARG A 207 4.83 -8.73 19.93
N ILE A 208 5.36 -7.52 19.87
CA ILE A 208 6.68 -7.22 20.40
C ILE A 208 6.52 -6.69 21.82
N VAL A 209 7.14 -7.36 22.78
CA VAL A 209 7.06 -7.05 24.20
C VAL A 209 8.32 -6.32 24.64
N LEU A 210 8.15 -5.11 25.15
CA LEU A 210 9.21 -4.31 25.76
C LEU A 210 9.04 -4.36 27.28
N ILE A 211 10.06 -4.83 27.98
CA ILE A 211 10.03 -5.02 29.42
C ILE A 211 10.81 -3.88 30.09
N PRO A 212 10.14 -2.97 30.82
CA PRO A 212 10.80 -1.91 31.56
C PRO A 212 11.59 -2.47 32.76
N LYS A 213 12.75 -1.89 33.03
CA LYS A 213 13.64 -2.30 34.10
C LYS A 213 13.04 -2.07 35.50
N ASN A 214 12.22 -1.06 35.62
CA ASN A 214 11.49 -0.78 36.85
C ASN A 214 10.20 0.00 36.54
N ARG A 215 9.29 0.00 37.52
CA ARG A 215 7.95 0.63 37.42
C ARG A 215 7.95 2.16 37.51
N SER A 216 9.10 2.79 37.79
CA SER A 216 9.17 4.25 37.94
C SER A 216 9.16 4.99 36.59
N PHE A 217 9.53 4.32 35.53
CA PHE A 217 9.47 4.89 34.20
C PHE A 217 8.03 4.88 33.67
N LYS A 218 7.64 5.96 33.00
CA LYS A 218 6.35 6.03 32.31
C LYS A 218 6.46 5.39 30.94
N ALA A 219 5.48 4.54 30.58
CA ALA A 219 5.46 3.83 29.31
C ALA A 219 5.53 4.78 28.09
N GLU A 220 4.84 5.92 28.18
CA GLU A 220 4.80 6.93 27.14
C GLU A 220 6.19 7.53 26.87
N VAL A 221 6.97 7.79 27.94
CA VAL A 221 8.33 8.36 27.83
C VAL A 221 9.29 7.34 27.21
N ILE A 222 9.20 6.07 27.65
CA ILE A 222 9.99 4.98 27.06
C ILE A 222 9.70 4.89 25.56
N PHE A 223 8.41 4.84 25.19
CA PHE A 223 8.02 4.66 23.80
C PHE A 223 8.44 5.84 22.93
N GLU A 224 8.28 7.07 23.40
CA GLU A 224 8.74 8.28 22.69
C GLU A 224 10.25 8.30 22.45
N ASP A 225 11.05 7.85 23.42
CA ASP A 225 12.50 7.76 23.23
C ASP A 225 12.89 6.66 22.23
N LEU A 226 12.21 5.51 22.30
CA LEU A 226 12.41 4.43 21.32
C LEU A 226 12.02 4.85 19.90
N CYS A 227 10.95 5.61 19.72
CA CYS A 227 10.53 6.15 18.41
C CYS A 227 11.63 7.04 17.79
N LYS A 228 12.39 7.76 18.59
CA LYS A 228 13.50 8.61 18.11
C LYS A 228 14.74 7.83 17.73
N ASN A 229 14.95 6.67 18.35
CA ASN A 229 16.19 5.92 18.24
C ASN A 229 16.05 4.59 17.47
N SER A 230 14.82 4.24 17.03
CA SER A 230 14.56 3.01 16.30
C SER A 230 13.59 3.24 15.14
N ASP A 231 13.24 2.16 14.42
CA ASP A 231 12.28 2.21 13.30
C ASP A 231 10.81 2.06 13.76
N LEU A 232 10.51 2.27 15.06
CA LEU A 232 9.13 2.37 15.57
C LEU A 232 8.41 3.63 15.07
N GLU A 233 9.16 4.63 14.62
CA GLU A 233 8.67 5.78 13.88
C GLU A 233 9.55 6.00 12.66
N ILE A 234 8.90 6.15 11.49
CA ILE A 234 9.59 6.41 10.22
C ILE A 234 9.00 7.62 9.52
N ARG A 235 9.80 8.20 8.62
CA ARG A 235 9.32 9.18 7.64
C ARG A 235 8.97 8.46 6.35
N TYR A 236 7.67 8.38 6.05
CA TYR A 236 7.17 7.80 4.82
C TYR A 236 7.04 8.89 3.77
N ALA A 237 7.80 8.80 2.69
CA ALA A 237 7.71 9.74 1.59
C ALA A 237 6.50 9.41 0.71
N ILE A 238 5.70 10.40 0.36
CA ILE A 238 4.61 10.30 -0.62
C ILE A 238 5.10 10.93 -1.91
N ASN A 239 4.98 10.22 -3.03
CA ASN A 239 5.38 10.72 -4.34
C ASN A 239 4.54 10.06 -5.45
N PHE A 240 3.56 10.77 -5.97
CA PHE A 240 2.62 10.30 -7.00
C PHE A 240 3.17 10.49 -8.42
N ASN A 241 4.46 10.22 -8.62
CA ASN A 241 5.01 10.18 -9.97
C ASN A 241 4.47 8.95 -10.70
N ALA A 242 3.86 9.18 -11.85
CA ALA A 242 3.33 8.12 -12.70
C ALA A 242 3.42 8.54 -14.18
N ILE A 243 3.23 7.59 -15.07
CA ILE A 243 3.19 7.83 -16.50
C ILE A 243 1.74 8.14 -16.91
N ASN A 244 1.53 9.25 -17.61
CA ASN A 244 0.22 9.63 -18.12
C ASN A 244 -0.15 8.82 -19.39
N HIS A 245 -1.37 9.05 -19.91
CA HIS A 245 -1.88 8.38 -21.12
C HIS A 245 -1.08 8.71 -22.40
N LYS A 246 -0.18 9.70 -22.36
CA LYS A 246 0.74 10.05 -23.45
C LYS A 246 2.12 9.44 -23.29
N LEU A 247 2.28 8.53 -22.31
CA LEU A 247 3.55 7.92 -21.92
C LEU A 247 4.59 8.93 -21.36
N GLU A 248 4.14 10.07 -20.85
CA GLU A 248 4.98 11.10 -20.26
C GLU A 248 4.99 10.96 -18.73
N PRO A 249 6.15 11.07 -18.07
CA PRO A 249 6.23 11.12 -16.61
C PRO A 249 5.55 12.39 -16.09
N LYS A 250 4.71 12.25 -15.08
CA LYS A 250 4.00 13.37 -14.45
C LYS A 250 3.84 13.14 -12.95
N LEU A 251 3.95 14.20 -12.17
CA LEU A 251 3.52 14.22 -10.78
C LEU A 251 2.01 14.50 -10.71
N PHE A 252 1.26 13.56 -10.17
CA PHE A 252 -0.19 13.64 -10.05
C PHE A 252 -0.60 14.08 -8.65
N SER A 253 -1.68 14.82 -8.54
CA SER A 253 -2.46 14.92 -7.31
C SER A 253 -3.35 13.68 -7.12
N LEU A 254 -3.85 13.45 -5.90
CA LEU A 254 -4.82 12.37 -5.66
C LEU A 254 -6.06 12.49 -6.58
N LYS A 255 -6.59 13.70 -6.75
CA LYS A 255 -7.73 13.95 -7.63
C LYS A 255 -7.43 13.62 -9.09
N GLU A 256 -6.25 14.02 -9.60
CA GLU A 256 -5.84 13.70 -10.97
C GLU A 256 -5.67 12.20 -11.17
N SER A 257 -5.12 11.48 -10.19
CA SER A 257 -4.98 10.02 -10.23
C SER A 257 -6.34 9.32 -10.32
N LEU A 258 -7.31 9.73 -9.49
CA LEU A 258 -8.68 9.21 -9.53
C LEU A 258 -9.36 9.51 -10.87
N LYS A 259 -9.19 10.73 -11.39
CA LYS A 259 -9.74 11.13 -12.68
C LYS A 259 -9.14 10.33 -13.84
N SER A 260 -7.81 10.15 -13.84
CA SER A 260 -7.12 9.34 -14.86
C SER A 260 -7.62 7.90 -14.88
N PHE A 261 -7.91 7.30 -13.72
CA PHE A 261 -8.52 5.98 -13.65
C PHE A 261 -9.93 5.97 -14.27
N ILE A 262 -10.77 6.95 -13.96
CA ILE A 262 -12.11 7.08 -14.55
C ILE A 262 -12.03 7.21 -16.08
N ASP A 263 -11.15 8.07 -16.58
CA ASP A 263 -10.96 8.31 -18.02
C ASP A 263 -10.49 7.02 -18.72
N HIS A 264 -9.56 6.28 -18.09
CA HIS A 264 -9.12 4.99 -18.59
C HIS A 264 -10.27 3.98 -18.65
N ARG A 265 -11.05 3.83 -17.57
CA ARG A 265 -12.21 2.93 -17.54
C ARG A 265 -13.27 3.29 -18.57
N PHE A 266 -13.49 4.56 -18.81
CA PHE A 266 -14.39 5.03 -19.85
C PHE A 266 -13.91 4.61 -21.24
N ASN A 267 -12.62 4.75 -21.54
CA ASN A 267 -12.01 4.31 -22.79
C ASN A 267 -12.10 2.80 -22.98
N VAL A 268 -11.77 2.02 -21.95
CA VAL A 268 -11.92 0.55 -21.96
C VAL A 268 -13.36 0.15 -22.26
N LEU A 269 -14.35 0.75 -21.59
CA LEU A 269 -15.76 0.45 -21.81
C LEU A 269 -16.20 0.79 -23.25
N LYS A 270 -15.77 1.94 -23.76
CA LYS A 270 -16.08 2.37 -25.15
C LYS A 270 -15.49 1.41 -26.17
N ARG A 271 -14.22 1.01 -26.03
CA ARG A 271 -13.56 0.07 -26.93
C ARG A 271 -14.21 -1.32 -26.86
N ARG A 272 -14.45 -1.84 -25.66
CA ARG A 272 -15.18 -3.10 -25.47
C ARG A 272 -16.55 -3.10 -26.16
N THR A 273 -17.36 -2.07 -25.94
CA THR A 273 -18.69 -1.98 -26.53
C THR A 273 -18.61 -1.99 -28.05
N LYS A 274 -17.63 -1.30 -28.64
CA LYS A 274 -17.38 -1.27 -30.06
C LYS A 274 -16.98 -2.65 -30.62
N SER A 275 -16.05 -3.34 -29.94
CA SER A 275 -15.57 -4.68 -30.31
C SER A 275 -16.71 -5.70 -30.28
N VAL A 276 -17.48 -5.75 -29.19
CA VAL A 276 -18.62 -6.68 -29.04
C VAL A 276 -19.70 -6.40 -30.08
N SER A 277 -20.06 -5.13 -30.35
CA SER A 277 -21.04 -4.76 -31.37
C SER A 277 -20.57 -5.19 -32.77
N TYR A 278 -19.29 -4.99 -33.09
CA TYR A 278 -18.72 -5.40 -34.37
C TYR A 278 -18.75 -6.93 -34.55
N THR A 279 -18.41 -7.66 -33.52
CA THR A 279 -18.46 -9.13 -33.53
C THR A 279 -19.87 -9.65 -33.76
N HIS A 280 -20.87 -9.06 -33.11
CA HIS A 280 -22.28 -9.43 -33.33
C HIS A 280 -22.76 -9.12 -34.74
N LEU A 281 -22.45 -7.95 -35.28
CA LEU A 281 -22.82 -7.58 -36.65
C LEU A 281 -22.19 -8.54 -37.64
N ARG A 282 -20.90 -8.84 -37.52
CA ARG A 282 -20.20 -9.78 -38.41
C ARG A 282 -20.75 -11.21 -38.33
N ALA A 283 -21.16 -11.66 -37.15
CA ALA A 283 -21.81 -12.96 -36.99
C ALA A 283 -23.19 -13.05 -37.67
N HIS A 284 -23.89 -11.93 -37.81
CA HIS A 284 -25.13 -11.87 -38.58
C HIS A 284 -24.87 -11.87 -40.07
N GLU A 285 -23.86 -11.17 -40.59
CA GLU A 285 -23.49 -11.15 -42.00
C GLU A 285 -23.01 -12.51 -42.52
N THR A 286 -22.38 -13.33 -41.70
CA THR A 286 -21.92 -14.69 -42.09
C THR A 286 -22.99 -15.76 -42.03
N ARG A 287 -24.22 -15.44 -41.55
CA ARG A 287 -25.38 -16.35 -41.52
C ARG A 287 -26.40 -16.08 -42.63
N SER A 288 -26.22 -15.01 -43.39
CA SER A 288 -26.96 -14.69 -44.61
C SER A 288 -26.21 -15.17 -45.87
#